data_90829572351fd65e1f292ce90cbb8880
#
_entry.id   90829572351fd65e1f292ce90cbb8880
#
_cell.length_a   1.000
_cell.length_b   1.000
_cell.length_c   1.000
_cell.angle_alpha   90.00
_cell.angle_beta   90.00
_cell.angle_gamma   90.00
#
_symmetry.space_group_name_H-M   'P 1'
#
loop_
_entity.id
_entity.type
_entity.pdbx_description
1 polymer ?
#
loop_
_entity_poly.entity_id
_entity_poly.type
_entity_poly.pdbx_seq_one_letter_code
_entity_poly.pdbx_strand_id
1 'polypeptide(L)'
;VPAKAATQGSTERIIGTWLHKRNKRDDLFIASKVAGPSAGLPHIGTGPKFTRENITRALHDSLQRLQTDYIDLYQLHWPERPTNYFGALGYKHTSDDAVTDFQETLQVLHDFIQQGKIRYIGISNETPWGVMQYLHIAEKYNLPKIRTIQNPYNLVNRTYEVGLSEIGVRENIGLLAYSPLAG
;
A
#
# COMPACT_ATOMS: atom_id res chain seq x y z
N VAL A 1 7.53 7.02 3.13
CA VAL A 1 7.33 8.43 2.74
C VAL A 1 8.25 9.29 3.60
N PRO A 2 9.16 10.08 3.02
CA PRO A 2 10.05 10.91 3.79
C PRO A 2 9.30 12.09 4.43
N ALA A 3 9.68 12.43 5.65
CA ALA A 3 9.14 13.57 6.38
C ALA A 3 9.46 14.92 5.71
N LYS A 4 10.49 14.98 4.86
CA LYS A 4 10.94 16.21 4.19
C LYS A 4 10.63 16.17 2.70
N ALA A 5 10.01 17.22 2.17
CA ALA A 5 9.73 17.38 0.74
C ALA A 5 10.98 17.21 -0.15
N ALA A 6 12.13 17.73 0.28
CA ALA A 6 13.39 17.64 -0.46
C ALA A 6 13.89 16.21 -0.70
N THR A 7 13.46 15.24 0.10
CA THR A 7 13.86 13.83 -0.02
C THR A 7 12.75 12.94 -0.58
N GLN A 8 11.60 13.52 -0.98
CA GLN A 8 10.51 12.77 -1.57
C GLN A 8 10.96 12.06 -2.85
N GLY A 9 10.71 10.75 -2.92
CA GLY A 9 11.05 9.90 -4.06
C GLY A 9 12.54 9.59 -4.22
N SER A 10 13.42 10.00 -3.29
CA SER A 10 14.87 9.77 -3.39
C SER A 10 15.22 8.29 -3.45
N THR A 11 14.57 7.45 -2.65
CA THR A 11 14.78 5.99 -2.66
C THR A 11 14.45 5.40 -4.04
N GLU A 12 13.31 5.77 -4.61
CA GLU A 12 12.92 5.28 -5.93
C GLU A 12 13.86 5.79 -7.02
N ARG A 13 14.34 7.03 -6.96
CA ARG A 13 15.34 7.55 -7.90
C ARG A 13 16.67 6.80 -7.82
N ILE A 14 17.14 6.50 -6.61
CA ILE A 14 18.37 5.71 -6.41
C ILE A 14 18.20 4.30 -6.98
N ILE A 15 17.09 3.64 -6.69
CA ILE A 15 16.76 2.32 -7.23
C ILE A 15 16.64 2.40 -8.75
N GLY A 16 15.96 3.39 -9.30
CA GLY A 16 15.79 3.58 -10.74
C GLY A 16 17.13 3.76 -11.47
N THR A 17 18.01 4.59 -10.91
CA THR A 17 19.37 4.74 -11.46
C THR A 17 20.16 3.43 -11.45
N TRP A 18 20.02 2.65 -10.38
CA TRP A 18 20.66 1.34 -10.28
C TRP A 18 20.06 0.32 -11.27
N LEU A 19 18.73 0.28 -11.41
CA LEU A 19 18.02 -0.58 -12.38
C LEU A 19 18.46 -0.27 -13.82
N HIS A 20 18.52 1.01 -14.17
CA HIS A 20 18.96 1.44 -15.48
C HIS A 20 20.40 0.98 -15.80
N LYS A 21 21.31 1.13 -14.82
CA LYS A 21 22.70 0.65 -14.96
C LYS A 21 22.81 -0.87 -15.04
N ARG A 22 21.94 -1.60 -14.34
CA ARG A 22 21.93 -3.06 -14.32
C ARG A 22 21.45 -3.64 -15.65
N ASN A 23 20.58 -2.93 -16.36
CA ASN A 23 19.98 -3.36 -17.64
C ASN A 23 19.30 -4.75 -17.57
N LYS A 24 18.80 -5.13 -16.40
CA LYS A 24 18.07 -6.38 -16.17
C LYS A 24 17.04 -6.15 -15.07
N ARG A 25 15.75 -6.13 -15.44
CA ARG A 25 14.62 -5.81 -14.56
C ARG A 25 13.85 -7.05 -14.11
N ASP A 26 13.78 -8.05 -14.95
CA ASP A 26 12.88 -9.20 -14.88
C ASP A 26 13.20 -10.21 -13.75
N ASP A 27 14.43 -10.20 -13.24
CA ASP A 27 14.87 -11.04 -12.13
C ASP A 27 14.68 -10.40 -10.74
N LEU A 28 14.01 -9.23 -10.71
CA LEU A 28 13.78 -8.48 -9.49
C LEU A 28 12.28 -8.34 -9.18
N PHE A 29 11.96 -8.41 -7.89
CA PHE A 29 10.63 -8.12 -7.39
C PHE A 29 10.65 -6.76 -6.67
N ILE A 30 10.07 -5.74 -7.31
CA ILE A 30 10.07 -4.36 -6.81
C ILE A 30 8.70 -3.98 -6.28
N ALA A 31 8.69 -3.47 -5.05
CA ALA A 31 7.50 -2.97 -4.40
C ALA A 31 7.56 -1.44 -4.23
N SER A 32 6.45 -0.76 -4.44
CA SER A 32 6.26 0.63 -4.07
C SER A 32 4.85 0.88 -3.51
N LYS A 33 4.58 2.11 -3.07
CA LYS A 33 3.35 2.44 -2.34
C LYS A 33 2.77 3.78 -2.76
N VAL A 34 1.44 3.86 -2.73
CA VAL A 34 0.72 5.14 -2.68
C VAL A 34 0.44 5.50 -1.21
N ALA A 35 0.73 6.73 -0.82
CA ALA A 35 0.47 7.21 0.53
C ALA A 35 -1.04 7.38 0.78
N GLY A 36 -1.49 7.05 1.98
CA GLY A 36 -2.80 7.44 2.48
C GLY A 36 -2.81 8.91 2.96
N PRO A 37 -3.95 9.40 3.47
CA PRO A 37 -4.08 10.78 3.92
C PRO A 37 -3.18 11.08 5.12
N SER A 38 -2.56 12.27 5.12
CA SER A 38 -1.75 12.75 6.24
C SER A 38 -1.65 14.28 6.24
N ALA A 39 -2.11 14.89 7.32
CA ALA A 39 -1.90 16.31 7.55
C ALA A 39 -0.42 16.67 7.77
N GLY A 40 0.39 15.70 8.22
CA GLY A 40 1.83 15.87 8.45
C GLY A 40 2.70 15.81 7.19
N LEU A 41 2.11 15.57 6.02
CA LEU A 41 2.83 15.40 4.76
C LEU A 41 2.24 16.30 3.65
N PRO A 42 2.19 17.63 3.84
CA PRO A 42 1.54 18.54 2.90
C PRO A 42 2.17 18.54 1.49
N HIS A 43 3.43 18.13 1.39
CA HIS A 43 4.15 18.04 0.12
C HIS A 43 3.71 16.85 -0.76
N ILE A 44 2.94 15.90 -0.23
CA ILE A 44 2.36 14.80 -1.02
C ILE A 44 1.02 15.20 -1.63
N GLY A 45 0.49 16.34 -1.24
CA GLY A 45 -0.81 16.88 -1.64
C GLY A 45 -1.77 17.02 -0.46
N THR A 46 -2.82 17.80 -0.66
CA THR A 46 -3.84 18.06 0.36
C THR A 46 -4.72 16.82 0.55
N GLY A 47 -4.33 15.95 1.47
CA GLY A 47 -5.08 14.75 1.84
C GLY A 47 -5.19 13.75 0.68
N PRO A 48 -4.11 13.01 0.35
CA PRO A 48 -4.17 11.99 -0.67
C PRO A 48 -5.24 10.97 -0.30
N LYS A 49 -6.29 10.92 -1.10
CA LYS A 49 -7.31 9.88 -1.07
C LYS A 49 -6.96 8.83 -2.11
N PHE A 50 -7.53 7.64 -1.99
CA PHE A 50 -7.33 6.58 -2.97
C PHE A 50 -8.23 6.73 -4.21
N THR A 51 -8.49 7.98 -4.59
CA THR A 51 -9.19 8.28 -5.84
C THR A 51 -8.36 7.85 -7.06
N ARG A 52 -9.04 7.61 -8.17
CA ARG A 52 -8.41 7.29 -9.46
C ARG A 52 -7.29 8.28 -9.82
N GLU A 53 -7.56 9.58 -9.68
CA GLU A 53 -6.59 10.63 -10.00
C GLU A 53 -5.31 10.50 -9.15
N ASN A 54 -5.46 10.37 -7.84
CA ASN A 54 -4.32 10.32 -6.93
C ASN A 54 -3.49 9.05 -7.09
N ILE A 55 -4.14 7.89 -7.22
CA ILE A 55 -3.45 6.61 -7.47
C ILE A 55 -2.72 6.66 -8.81
N THR A 56 -3.38 7.18 -9.86
CA THR A 56 -2.78 7.31 -11.20
C THR A 56 -1.52 8.16 -11.16
N ARG A 57 -1.60 9.35 -10.58
CA ARG A 57 -0.46 10.26 -10.43
C ARG A 57 0.67 9.59 -9.63
N ALA A 58 0.37 9.04 -8.47
CA ALA A 58 1.37 8.42 -7.60
C ALA A 58 2.07 7.23 -8.28
N LEU A 59 1.33 6.40 -9.01
CA LEU A 59 1.89 5.26 -9.75
C LEU A 59 2.81 5.73 -10.88
N HIS A 60 2.35 6.67 -11.72
CA HIS A 60 3.16 7.18 -12.83
C HIS A 60 4.43 7.87 -12.33
N ASP A 61 4.34 8.67 -11.27
CA ASP A 61 5.51 9.29 -10.64
C ASP A 61 6.51 8.24 -10.11
N SER A 62 6.01 7.14 -9.53
CA SER A 62 6.87 6.04 -9.06
C SER A 62 7.54 5.30 -10.22
N LEU A 63 6.81 4.99 -11.29
CA LEU A 63 7.35 4.36 -12.49
C LEU A 63 8.45 5.24 -13.12
N GLN A 64 8.21 6.54 -13.22
CA GLN A 64 9.19 7.49 -13.74
C GLN A 64 10.46 7.54 -12.88
N ARG A 65 10.31 7.63 -11.55
CA ARG A 65 11.46 7.65 -10.64
C ARG A 65 12.24 6.33 -10.64
N LEU A 66 11.53 5.21 -10.73
CA LEU A 66 12.11 3.86 -10.81
C LEU A 66 12.69 3.53 -12.19
N GLN A 67 12.39 4.33 -13.22
CA GLN A 67 12.82 4.11 -14.60
C GLN A 67 12.45 2.69 -15.10
N THR A 68 11.20 2.29 -14.87
CA THR A 68 10.65 0.99 -15.24
C THR A 68 9.20 1.13 -15.69
N ASP A 69 8.74 0.21 -16.53
CA ASP A 69 7.39 0.23 -17.08
C ASP A 69 6.37 -0.44 -16.13
N TYR A 70 6.85 -1.20 -15.14
CA TYR A 70 5.99 -1.89 -14.20
C TYR A 70 6.59 -2.01 -12.79
N ILE A 71 5.70 -2.15 -11.82
CA ILE A 71 5.99 -2.46 -10.41
C ILE A 71 5.39 -3.83 -10.08
N ASP A 72 6.14 -4.71 -9.42
CA ASP A 72 5.65 -6.05 -9.09
C ASP A 72 4.59 -6.02 -8.00
N LEU A 73 4.77 -5.22 -6.96
CA LEU A 73 3.81 -5.08 -5.87
C LEU A 73 3.53 -3.61 -5.60
N TYR A 74 2.30 -3.17 -5.84
CA TYR A 74 1.87 -1.82 -5.50
C TYR A 74 0.95 -1.85 -4.29
N GLN A 75 1.30 -1.08 -3.25
CA GLN A 75 0.64 -1.17 -1.96
C GLN A 75 -0.05 0.14 -1.58
N LEU A 76 -1.21 0.04 -0.94
CA LEU A 76 -1.83 1.13 -0.20
C LEU A 76 -1.10 1.26 1.15
N HIS A 77 -0.48 2.42 1.42
CA HIS A 77 0.52 2.56 2.48
C HIS A 77 -0.09 2.58 3.89
N TRP A 78 -1.27 3.16 4.05
CA TRP A 78 -2.11 3.12 5.26
C TRP A 78 -3.56 3.42 4.90
N PRO A 79 -4.52 3.04 5.76
CA PRO A 79 -5.95 3.28 5.51
C PRO A 79 -6.28 4.75 5.25
N GLU A 80 -7.22 4.99 4.33
CA GLU A 80 -7.78 6.33 4.11
C GLU A 80 -8.76 6.72 5.22
N ARG A 81 -9.50 5.74 5.71
CA ARG A 81 -10.50 5.96 6.76
C ARG A 81 -9.86 6.19 8.13
N PRO A 82 -10.54 6.92 9.03
CA PRO A 82 -10.13 7.05 10.42
C PRO A 82 -10.15 5.69 11.13
N THR A 83 -8.99 5.15 11.46
CA THR A 83 -8.86 3.88 12.17
C THR A 83 -7.53 3.81 12.89
N ASN A 84 -7.34 2.77 13.70
CA ASN A 84 -6.09 2.54 14.41
C ASN A 84 -5.04 1.97 13.46
N TYR A 85 -3.98 2.73 13.22
CA TYR A 85 -2.79 2.29 12.51
C TYR A 85 -1.54 2.89 13.18
N PHE A 86 -0.36 2.42 12.80
CA PHE A 86 0.92 2.83 13.40
C PHE A 86 0.99 2.65 14.93
N GLY A 87 0.35 1.58 15.44
CA GLY A 87 0.41 1.24 16.86
C GLY A 87 -0.62 1.97 17.74
N ALA A 88 -1.53 2.75 17.14
CA ALA A 88 -2.61 3.37 17.88
C ALA A 88 -3.55 2.30 18.48
N LEU A 89 -3.96 2.49 19.73
CA LEU A 89 -4.90 1.64 20.44
C LEU A 89 -6.18 2.42 20.78
N GLY A 90 -7.24 1.69 21.14
CA GLY A 90 -8.49 2.31 21.57
C GLY A 90 -9.28 2.93 20.42
N TYR A 91 -9.80 2.09 19.52
CA TYR A 91 -10.61 2.55 18.39
C TYR A 91 -11.79 3.42 18.82
N LYS A 92 -11.92 4.59 18.19
CA LYS A 92 -13.08 5.48 18.31
C LYS A 92 -13.69 5.64 16.93
N HIS A 93 -14.96 5.28 16.81
CA HIS A 93 -15.68 5.43 15.55
C HIS A 93 -15.89 6.90 15.20
N THR A 94 -15.61 7.24 13.95
CA THR A 94 -15.92 8.53 13.33
C THR A 94 -16.53 8.28 11.96
N SER A 95 -17.28 9.26 11.42
CA SER A 95 -17.87 9.13 10.08
C SER A 95 -16.80 8.93 8.99
N ASP A 96 -17.10 8.04 8.04
CA ASP A 96 -16.28 7.74 6.87
C ASP A 96 -16.79 8.41 5.58
N ASP A 97 -17.69 9.41 5.70
CA ASP A 97 -18.43 10.00 4.57
C ASP A 97 -17.55 10.57 3.46
N ALA A 98 -16.30 10.87 3.74
CA ALA A 98 -15.36 11.44 2.77
C ALA A 98 -14.32 10.44 2.25
N VAL A 99 -14.43 9.16 2.63
CA VAL A 99 -13.47 8.10 2.25
C VAL A 99 -13.80 7.55 0.87
N THR A 100 -12.78 7.29 0.07
CA THR A 100 -12.95 6.61 -1.23
C THR A 100 -13.45 5.18 -1.00
N ASP A 101 -14.44 4.77 -1.78
CA ASP A 101 -14.99 3.42 -1.69
C ASP A 101 -13.93 2.35 -2.01
N PHE A 102 -13.96 1.24 -1.29
CA PHE A 102 -13.05 0.11 -1.51
C PHE A 102 -13.16 -0.46 -2.92
N GLN A 103 -14.37 -0.47 -3.49
CA GLN A 103 -14.58 -0.94 -4.86
C GLN A 103 -13.92 0.00 -5.86
N GLU A 104 -14.08 1.32 -5.72
CA GLU A 104 -13.41 2.29 -6.59
C GLU A 104 -11.90 2.13 -6.53
N THR A 105 -11.34 2.03 -5.32
CA THR A 105 -9.90 1.81 -5.11
C THR A 105 -9.41 0.53 -5.81
N LEU A 106 -10.09 -0.60 -5.61
CA LEU A 106 -9.73 -1.86 -6.24
C LEU A 106 -9.90 -1.84 -7.76
N GLN A 107 -10.93 -1.16 -8.27
CA GLN A 107 -11.15 -1.01 -9.71
C GLN A 107 -10.00 -0.25 -10.38
N VAL A 108 -9.52 0.83 -9.76
CA VAL A 108 -8.36 1.59 -10.26
C VAL A 108 -7.12 0.71 -10.32
N LEU A 109 -6.85 -0.06 -9.27
CA LEU A 109 -5.70 -0.97 -9.23
C LEU A 109 -5.84 -2.11 -10.24
N HIS A 110 -7.06 -2.64 -10.44
CA HIS A 110 -7.36 -3.62 -11.48
C HIS A 110 -7.02 -3.09 -12.88
N ASP A 111 -7.45 -1.88 -13.20
CA ASP A 111 -7.17 -1.26 -14.49
C ASP A 111 -5.66 -1.16 -14.75
N PHE A 112 -4.85 -0.90 -13.73
CA PHE A 112 -3.39 -0.88 -13.86
C PHE A 112 -2.76 -2.27 -13.98
N ILE A 113 -3.38 -3.30 -13.40
CA ILE A 113 -2.98 -4.69 -13.67
C ILE A 113 -3.25 -5.03 -15.13
N GLN A 114 -4.43 -4.69 -15.66
CA GLN A 114 -4.78 -4.93 -17.08
C GLN A 114 -3.85 -4.17 -18.05
N GLN A 115 -3.37 -2.99 -17.66
CA GLN A 115 -2.37 -2.22 -18.42
C GLN A 115 -0.94 -2.77 -18.28
N GLY A 116 -0.71 -3.79 -17.45
CA GLY A 116 0.63 -4.34 -17.19
C GLY A 116 1.54 -3.43 -16.35
N LYS A 117 1.01 -2.35 -15.75
CA LYS A 117 1.79 -1.39 -14.94
C LYS A 117 2.05 -1.88 -13.52
N ILE A 118 1.20 -2.73 -12.98
CA ILE A 118 1.41 -3.42 -11.71
C ILE A 118 1.07 -4.91 -11.88
N ARG A 119 1.74 -5.78 -11.12
CA ARG A 119 1.47 -7.22 -11.17
C ARG A 119 0.56 -7.67 -10.02
N TYR A 120 0.87 -7.22 -8.82
CA TYR A 120 0.16 -7.57 -7.60
C TYR A 120 -0.18 -6.34 -6.79
N ILE A 121 -1.25 -6.42 -6.01
CA ILE A 121 -1.65 -5.40 -5.06
C ILE A 121 -1.46 -5.89 -3.62
N GLY A 122 -1.12 -4.96 -2.74
CA GLY A 122 -1.00 -5.18 -1.32
C GLY A 122 -1.53 -4.00 -0.52
N ILE A 123 -1.62 -4.20 0.77
CA ILE A 123 -2.05 -3.16 1.73
C ILE A 123 -1.02 -3.07 2.84
N SER A 124 -1.05 -1.99 3.60
CA SER A 124 -0.14 -1.80 4.72
C SER A 124 -0.85 -1.05 5.86
N ASN A 125 -0.46 -1.34 7.09
CA ASN A 125 -1.03 -0.74 8.29
C ASN A 125 -2.56 -0.92 8.40
N GLU A 126 -3.06 -1.98 7.80
CA GLU A 126 -4.48 -2.26 7.73
C GLU A 126 -4.96 -3.06 8.95
N THR A 127 -6.22 -2.88 9.31
CA THR A 127 -6.91 -3.60 10.37
C THR A 127 -7.56 -4.88 9.84
N PRO A 128 -7.92 -5.86 10.71
CA PRO A 128 -8.66 -7.05 10.30
C PRO A 128 -9.94 -6.72 9.52
N TRP A 129 -10.69 -5.69 9.98
CA TRP A 129 -11.91 -5.27 9.29
C TRP A 129 -11.63 -4.79 7.86
N GLY A 130 -10.63 -3.94 7.66
CA GLY A 130 -10.30 -3.42 6.34
C GLY A 130 -9.77 -4.50 5.39
N VAL A 131 -8.97 -5.46 5.89
CA VAL A 131 -8.56 -6.63 5.11
C VAL A 131 -9.77 -7.39 4.60
N MET A 132 -10.73 -7.69 5.47
CA MET A 132 -11.94 -8.42 5.08
C MET A 132 -12.81 -7.62 4.11
N GLN A 133 -12.86 -6.28 4.23
CA GLN A 133 -13.56 -5.45 3.24
C GLN A 133 -12.93 -5.57 1.84
N TYR A 134 -11.60 -5.45 1.73
CA TYR A 134 -10.92 -5.63 0.44
C TYR A 134 -11.16 -7.02 -0.16
N LEU A 135 -11.14 -8.07 0.64
CA LEU A 135 -11.39 -9.44 0.18
C LEU A 135 -12.84 -9.63 -0.28
N HIS A 136 -13.80 -9.18 0.52
CA HIS A 136 -15.23 -9.28 0.19
C HIS A 136 -15.56 -8.52 -1.10
N ILE A 137 -15.06 -7.29 -1.25
CA ILE A 137 -15.28 -6.49 -2.45
C ILE A 137 -14.61 -7.14 -3.68
N ALA A 138 -13.38 -7.66 -3.51
CA ALA A 138 -12.69 -8.35 -4.59
C ALA A 138 -13.48 -9.57 -5.09
N GLU A 139 -14.04 -10.38 -4.18
CA GLU A 139 -14.87 -11.53 -4.53
C GLU A 139 -16.18 -11.10 -5.18
N LYS A 140 -16.91 -10.16 -4.55
CA LYS A 140 -18.22 -9.71 -5.02
C LYS A 140 -18.21 -9.13 -6.43
N TYR A 141 -17.15 -8.40 -6.79
CA TYR A 141 -17.04 -7.70 -8.06
C TYR A 141 -16.00 -8.31 -9.02
N ASN A 142 -15.53 -9.51 -8.71
CA ASN A 142 -14.49 -10.19 -9.50
C ASN A 142 -13.24 -9.31 -9.77
N LEU A 143 -12.80 -8.60 -8.73
CA LEU A 143 -11.60 -7.76 -8.75
C LEU A 143 -10.39 -8.52 -8.18
N PRO A 144 -9.15 -8.06 -8.44
CA PRO A 144 -7.96 -8.73 -7.93
C PRO A 144 -7.90 -8.71 -6.40
N LYS A 145 -7.62 -9.87 -5.80
CA LYS A 145 -7.39 -9.99 -4.35
C LYS A 145 -6.05 -9.37 -3.96
N ILE A 146 -6.00 -8.75 -2.79
CA ILE A 146 -4.75 -8.34 -2.16
C ILE A 146 -3.88 -9.58 -1.89
N ARG A 147 -2.56 -9.46 -2.13
CA ARG A 147 -1.60 -10.56 -1.98
C ARG A 147 -0.74 -10.46 -0.73
N THR A 148 -0.57 -9.25 -0.22
CA THR A 148 0.27 -9.00 0.95
C THR A 148 -0.35 -7.96 1.86
N ILE A 149 0.00 -8.08 3.15
CA ILE A 149 -0.17 -7.02 4.12
C ILE A 149 1.18 -6.67 4.72
N GLN A 150 1.52 -5.39 4.80
CA GLN A 150 2.75 -4.91 5.43
C GLN A 150 2.42 -4.21 6.74
N ASN A 151 2.64 -4.89 7.87
CA ASN A 151 2.33 -4.41 9.21
C ASN A 151 3.52 -4.57 10.17
N PRO A 152 3.53 -3.85 11.32
CA PRO A 152 4.57 -4.04 12.32
C PRO A 152 4.48 -5.45 12.91
N TYR A 153 5.60 -6.14 12.96
CA TYR A 153 5.67 -7.45 13.59
C TYR A 153 7.10 -7.77 14.03
N ASN A 154 7.28 -8.03 15.31
CA ASN A 154 8.55 -8.40 15.91
C ASN A 154 8.32 -9.08 17.27
N LEU A 155 9.40 -9.44 18.00
CA LEU A 155 9.29 -10.15 19.27
C LEU A 155 8.59 -9.35 20.39
N VAL A 156 8.59 -8.03 20.34
CA VAL A 156 7.96 -7.15 21.35
C VAL A 156 6.63 -6.54 20.86
N ASN A 157 6.32 -6.61 19.56
CA ASN A 157 5.05 -6.20 18.99
C ASN A 157 4.43 -7.34 18.18
N ARG A 158 3.53 -8.06 18.81
CA ARG A 158 2.85 -9.23 18.24
C ARG A 158 1.36 -8.97 17.97
N THR A 159 0.95 -7.72 17.87
CA THR A 159 -0.46 -7.33 17.64
C THR A 159 -1.04 -7.92 16.34
N TYR A 160 -0.20 -8.18 15.33
CA TYR A 160 -0.60 -8.87 14.10
C TYR A 160 -1.26 -10.23 14.38
N GLU A 161 -0.80 -10.96 15.39
CA GLU A 161 -1.29 -12.29 15.73
C GLU A 161 -2.73 -12.30 16.25
N VAL A 162 -3.20 -11.18 16.81
CA VAL A 162 -4.52 -11.11 17.46
C VAL A 162 -5.69 -11.26 16.48
N GLY A 163 -5.54 -10.84 15.24
CA GLY A 163 -6.66 -10.93 14.29
C GLY A 163 -6.23 -11.05 12.82
N LEU A 164 -5.01 -10.69 12.49
CA LEU A 164 -4.53 -10.68 11.10
C LEU A 164 -3.86 -11.99 10.69
N SER A 165 -3.24 -12.70 11.61
CA SER A 165 -2.52 -13.95 11.30
C SER A 165 -3.45 -15.03 10.76
N GLU A 166 -4.62 -15.23 11.38
CA GLU A 166 -5.62 -16.19 10.91
C GLU A 166 -6.12 -15.82 9.51
N ILE A 167 -6.45 -14.56 9.28
CA ILE A 167 -6.87 -14.06 7.97
C ILE A 167 -5.76 -14.31 6.95
N GLY A 168 -4.51 -13.98 7.30
CA GLY A 168 -3.37 -14.17 6.42
C GLY A 168 -3.22 -15.61 5.94
N VAL A 169 -3.36 -16.57 6.87
CA VAL A 169 -3.26 -18.01 6.56
C VAL A 169 -4.46 -18.48 5.73
N ARG A 170 -5.69 -18.15 6.16
CA ARG A 170 -6.91 -18.64 5.49
C ARG A 170 -7.10 -18.05 4.10
N GLU A 171 -6.76 -16.79 3.92
CA GLU A 171 -6.94 -16.06 2.66
C GLU A 171 -5.67 -16.04 1.79
N ASN A 172 -4.60 -16.71 2.23
CA ASN A 172 -3.31 -16.77 1.54
C ASN A 172 -2.72 -15.37 1.25
N ILE A 173 -2.69 -14.53 2.30
CA ILE A 173 -2.11 -13.18 2.26
C ILE A 173 -0.76 -13.20 2.99
N GLY A 174 0.32 -12.90 2.28
CA GLY A 174 1.67 -12.85 2.86
C GLY A 174 1.88 -11.64 3.77
N LEU A 175 2.55 -11.84 4.90
CA LEU A 175 3.00 -10.76 5.77
C LEU A 175 4.37 -10.25 5.33
N LEU A 176 4.47 -8.93 5.13
CA LEU A 176 5.73 -8.19 5.03
C LEU A 176 5.95 -7.46 6.36
N ALA A 177 6.70 -8.07 7.27
CA ALA A 177 6.96 -7.49 8.58
C ALA A 177 7.87 -6.26 8.48
N TYR A 178 7.47 -5.11 9.06
CA TYR A 178 8.38 -3.98 9.25
C TYR A 178 8.75 -3.81 10.72
N SER A 179 9.85 -3.09 10.99
CA SER A 179 10.48 -2.95 12.30
C SER A 179 10.80 -4.32 12.96
N PRO A 180 11.41 -5.27 12.24
CA PRO A 180 11.63 -6.62 12.80
C PRO A 180 12.59 -6.64 14.01
N LEU A 181 13.42 -5.59 14.16
CA LEU A 181 14.32 -5.40 15.29
C LEU A 181 13.78 -4.42 16.34
N ALA A 182 12.48 -4.11 16.30
CA ALA A 182 11.75 -3.28 17.27
C ALA A 182 12.11 -1.78 17.25
N GLY A 183 12.72 -1.27 16.20
CA GLY A 183 13.04 0.15 16.05
C GLY A 183 13.28 0.56 14.62
#